data_d2e0de067ea7a68bf48e51bb9dbde6cc
#
_entry.id   d2e0de067ea7a68bf48e51bb9dbde6cc
#
_cell.length_a   1.000
_cell.length_b   1.000
_cell.length_c   1.000
_cell.angle_alpha   90.00
_cell.angle_beta   90.00
_cell.angle_gamma   90.00
#
_symmetry.space_group_name_H-M   'P 1'
#
loop_
_entity.id
_entity.type
_entity.pdbx_description
1 polymer ?
#
loop_
_entity_poly.entity_id
_entity_poly.type
_entity_poly.pdbx_seq_one_letter_code
_entity_poly.pdbx_strand_id
1 'polypeptide(L)'
;CTGEPGRDRDRPAAGAQMPEKAAAGLFGETERIGGGREDMLDKNKISLGIAPIGWTNDDMPDLGKENSFEQTVSEMALAGFQGTEVGSHYPSDPIVLKKALDLRGLRICNRWFSSFLISRPYEETEAAFLRELSFLKAVGAERIGVSEQSYSTQGILDQPILEGKHVMSEEEWERLVTGLNRLGKLAEERGMKLCYHHHMGTVVQTEEEIDRFMDSVDPELVFLLFDSGHCSFAGIDPEKVLKKYIRRTRHIHLKDLRKKVAERAARERWSFLKGVREGCFTVPGDGDVDFAPLFQIIEESGYEGWVLVEAEQDPARANPLEYAIKARKYIAEHTGL
;
A
#
# COMPACT_ATOMS: atom_id res chain seq x y z
N CYS A 1 19.34 -71.09 18.40
CA CYS A 1 20.79 -71.07 18.14
C CYS A 1 21.15 -69.57 17.90
N THR A 2 21.72 -68.93 18.95
CA THR A 2 23.11 -68.49 19.08
C THR A 2 23.48 -67.42 18.06
N GLY A 3 23.87 -66.18 18.34
CA GLY A 3 24.54 -65.62 19.47
C GLY A 3 24.69 -64.13 19.25
N GLU A 4 24.69 -63.40 20.34
CA GLU A 4 25.33 -62.09 20.52
C GLU A 4 26.86 -62.23 20.51
N PRO A 5 27.70 -61.20 20.59
CA PRO A 5 27.51 -59.82 21.03
C PRO A 5 28.44 -58.78 20.32
N GLY A 6 28.28 -57.46 20.70
CA GLY A 6 29.47 -56.64 20.78
C GLY A 6 29.27 -55.15 20.45
N ARG A 7 29.03 -54.35 21.51
CA ARG A 7 29.77 -53.11 21.95
C ARG A 7 30.09 -52.08 20.85
N ASP A 8 29.62 -50.90 21.02
CA ASP A 8 30.08 -49.78 21.86
C ASP A 8 30.49 -48.57 21.02
N ARG A 9 29.93 -47.44 21.30
CA ARG A 9 30.55 -46.12 21.58
C ARG A 9 29.72 -44.93 21.16
N ASP A 10 29.35 -44.21 22.15
CA ASP A 10 28.99 -42.81 22.17
C ASP A 10 29.84 -41.91 21.26
N ARG A 11 29.16 -41.04 20.46
CA ARG A 11 29.67 -39.74 20.14
C ARG A 11 28.48 -38.78 19.94
N PRO A 12 28.51 -37.56 20.55
CA PRO A 12 27.49 -36.57 20.36
C PRO A 12 27.59 -35.93 18.97
N ALA A 13 26.45 -35.74 18.31
CA ALA A 13 26.36 -35.05 17.06
C ALA A 13 26.69 -33.54 17.29
N ALA A 14 27.77 -33.10 16.68
CA ALA A 14 28.16 -31.70 16.62
C ALA A 14 27.10 -30.90 15.84
N GLY A 15 26.61 -29.86 16.47
CA GLY A 15 25.73 -28.88 15.81
C GLY A 15 26.44 -28.23 14.63
N ALA A 16 25.88 -28.40 13.45
CA ALA A 16 26.32 -27.68 12.27
C ALA A 16 25.81 -26.22 12.38
N GLN A 17 26.68 -25.33 12.80
CA GLN A 17 26.49 -23.89 12.58
C GLN A 17 26.56 -23.64 11.08
N MET A 18 25.47 -23.15 10.50
CA MET A 18 25.48 -22.62 9.14
C MET A 18 26.34 -21.35 9.09
N PRO A 19 27.19 -21.17 8.09
CA PRO A 19 28.06 -20.01 8.00
C PRO A 19 27.23 -18.76 7.61
N GLU A 20 27.45 -17.70 8.34
CA GLU A 20 26.88 -16.34 8.25
C GLU A 20 27.15 -15.60 6.91
N LYS A 21 27.66 -16.28 5.90
CA LYS A 21 28.11 -15.70 4.62
C LYS A 21 27.21 -15.99 3.42
N ALA A 22 26.08 -16.62 3.56
CA ALA A 22 25.24 -16.98 2.41
C ALA A 22 24.26 -15.87 1.96
N ALA A 23 24.05 -14.81 2.74
CA ALA A 23 23.15 -13.71 2.40
C ALA A 23 23.83 -12.50 1.69
N ALA A 24 25.16 -12.49 1.61
CA ALA A 24 25.92 -11.34 1.07
C ALA A 24 26.23 -11.44 -0.44
N GLY A 25 25.79 -12.49 -1.11
CA GLY A 25 26.24 -12.81 -2.48
C GLY A 25 25.29 -12.40 -3.61
N LEU A 26 24.08 -11.88 -3.32
CA LEU A 26 23.12 -11.49 -4.36
C LEU A 26 23.13 -10.01 -4.72
N PHE A 27 23.84 -9.20 -3.95
CA PHE A 27 24.06 -7.79 -4.29
C PHE A 27 25.57 -7.62 -4.53
N GLY A 28 25.97 -7.74 -5.80
CA GLY A 28 27.34 -7.40 -6.20
C GLY A 28 27.64 -5.97 -5.75
N GLU A 29 28.82 -5.79 -5.14
CA GLU A 29 29.38 -4.46 -4.86
C GLU A 29 29.44 -3.68 -6.18
N THR A 30 28.50 -2.76 -6.38
CA THR A 30 28.63 -1.74 -7.41
C THR A 30 29.75 -0.82 -6.99
N GLU A 31 30.86 -0.81 -7.74
CA GLU A 31 31.91 0.20 -7.64
C GLU A 31 31.25 1.58 -7.61
N ARG A 32 31.47 2.32 -6.54
CA ARG A 32 31.06 3.73 -6.42
C ARG A 32 31.81 4.53 -7.46
N ILE A 33 31.17 4.78 -8.61
CA ILE A 33 31.58 5.82 -9.52
C ILE A 33 31.25 7.13 -8.81
N GLY A 34 32.30 7.89 -8.47
CA GLY A 34 32.23 9.07 -7.61
C GLY A 34 31.36 10.18 -8.16
N GLY A 35 30.47 10.61 -7.33
CA GLY A 35 29.61 11.76 -7.39
C GLY A 35 28.62 11.59 -6.22
N GLY A 36 29.00 12.08 -5.02
CA GLY A 36 28.20 11.90 -3.81
C GLY A 36 26.80 12.50 -3.97
N ARG A 37 25.80 11.68 -4.29
CA ARG A 37 24.42 11.92 -3.87
C ARG A 37 24.38 11.52 -2.40
N GLU A 38 24.24 12.48 -1.51
CA GLU A 38 23.81 12.21 -0.13
C GLU A 38 22.51 11.43 -0.22
N ASP A 39 22.29 10.47 0.70
CA ASP A 39 21.04 9.72 0.79
C ASP A 39 19.89 10.74 0.93
N MET A 40 19.01 10.83 -0.07
CA MET A 40 17.95 11.86 -0.11
C MET A 40 16.89 11.66 0.96
N LEU A 41 16.57 10.41 1.32
CA LEU A 41 15.54 10.11 2.30
C LEU A 41 16.14 9.45 3.56
N ASP A 42 15.72 9.92 4.74
CA ASP A 42 16.21 9.43 6.03
C ASP A 42 15.60 8.07 6.38
N LYS A 43 16.43 7.02 6.38
CA LYS A 43 16.06 5.64 6.74
C LYS A 43 15.55 5.48 8.19
N ASN A 44 15.84 6.44 9.06
CA ASN A 44 15.34 6.42 10.44
C ASN A 44 13.91 6.98 10.54
N LYS A 45 13.48 7.74 9.54
CA LYS A 45 12.16 8.38 9.49
C LYS A 45 11.19 7.69 8.57
N ILE A 46 11.69 7.11 7.48
CA ILE A 46 10.88 6.49 6.45
C ILE A 46 11.05 4.99 6.45
N SER A 47 9.93 4.28 6.50
CA SER A 47 9.85 2.83 6.31
C SER A 47 9.25 2.51 4.95
N LEU A 48 9.86 1.58 4.23
CA LEU A 48 9.33 1.10 2.94
C LEU A 48 8.42 -0.11 3.13
N GLY A 49 7.23 -0.03 2.55
CA GLY A 49 6.28 -1.13 2.48
C GLY A 49 5.90 -1.47 1.05
N ILE A 50 5.18 -2.58 0.90
CA ILE A 50 4.55 -2.97 -0.37
C ILE A 50 3.18 -3.58 -0.10
N ALA A 51 2.17 -3.19 -0.88
CA ALA A 51 0.82 -3.71 -0.77
C ALA A 51 0.71 -5.12 -1.36
N PRO A 52 -0.14 -5.99 -0.78
CA PRO A 52 -0.33 -7.37 -1.27
C PRO A 52 -1.07 -7.45 -2.61
N ILE A 53 -1.65 -6.36 -3.08
CA ILE A 53 -2.51 -6.33 -4.28
C ILE A 53 -1.77 -6.71 -5.58
N GLY A 54 -0.44 -6.67 -5.57
CA GLY A 54 0.38 -7.19 -6.67
C GLY A 54 0.45 -8.73 -6.71
N TRP A 55 0.13 -9.43 -5.61
CA TRP A 55 0.08 -10.89 -5.51
C TRP A 55 -1.33 -11.44 -5.62
N THR A 56 -2.28 -10.78 -4.96
CA THR A 56 -3.70 -11.17 -4.91
C THR A 56 -4.54 -9.90 -5.02
N ASN A 57 -5.57 -9.92 -5.84
CA ASN A 57 -6.42 -8.75 -6.05
C ASN A 57 -7.77 -8.94 -5.35
N ASP A 58 -8.10 -8.06 -4.40
CA ASP A 58 -9.31 -8.15 -3.60
C ASP A 58 -10.57 -7.81 -4.42
N ASP A 59 -10.44 -6.95 -5.44
CA ASP A 59 -11.55 -6.59 -6.34
C ASP A 59 -11.74 -7.61 -7.48
N MET A 60 -10.70 -8.39 -7.77
CA MET A 60 -10.69 -9.45 -8.79
C MET A 60 -10.10 -10.75 -8.21
N PRO A 61 -10.88 -11.50 -7.41
CA PRO A 61 -10.37 -12.68 -6.69
C PRO A 61 -9.88 -13.83 -7.56
N ASP A 62 -10.09 -13.77 -8.86
CA ASP A 62 -9.51 -14.71 -9.83
C ASP A 62 -8.03 -14.42 -10.13
N LEU A 63 -7.55 -13.20 -9.87
CA LEU A 63 -6.16 -12.82 -10.07
C LEU A 63 -5.32 -13.18 -8.84
N GLY A 64 -4.34 -14.05 -9.04
CA GLY A 64 -3.37 -14.43 -8.01
C GLY A 64 -3.90 -15.32 -6.89
N LYS A 65 -5.05 -15.98 -7.09
CA LYS A 65 -5.66 -16.88 -6.10
C LYS A 65 -4.76 -18.02 -5.66
N GLU A 66 -3.78 -18.36 -6.49
CA GLU A 66 -2.76 -19.37 -6.22
C GLU A 66 -1.66 -18.90 -5.27
N ASN A 67 -1.49 -17.58 -5.10
CA ASN A 67 -0.48 -17.04 -4.21
C ASN A 67 -0.96 -17.13 -2.76
N SER A 68 -0.27 -17.93 -1.96
CA SER A 68 -0.58 -18.05 -0.54
C SER A 68 -0.10 -16.82 0.25
N PHE A 69 -0.67 -16.61 1.43
CA PHE A 69 -0.22 -15.58 2.36
C PHE A 69 1.29 -15.71 2.66
N GLU A 70 1.74 -16.96 2.96
CA GLU A 70 3.13 -17.23 3.33
C GLU A 70 4.09 -16.91 2.17
N GLN A 71 3.71 -17.23 0.93
CA GLN A 71 4.47 -16.85 -0.26
C GLN A 71 4.55 -15.34 -0.38
N THR A 72 3.40 -14.67 -0.36
CA THR A 72 3.29 -13.21 -0.50
C THR A 72 4.22 -12.48 0.46
N VAL A 73 4.11 -12.75 1.76
CA VAL A 73 4.94 -12.06 2.77
C VAL A 73 6.41 -12.47 2.75
N SER A 74 6.72 -13.70 2.30
CA SER A 74 8.12 -14.13 2.12
C SER A 74 8.78 -13.42 0.95
N GLU A 75 8.08 -13.25 -0.17
CA GLU A 75 8.56 -12.54 -1.34
C GLU A 75 8.73 -11.03 -1.07
N MET A 76 7.82 -10.42 -0.30
CA MET A 76 7.97 -9.03 0.15
C MET A 76 9.25 -8.83 0.98
N ALA A 77 9.51 -9.74 1.92
CA ALA A 77 10.73 -9.72 2.73
C ALA A 77 12.00 -9.95 1.88
N LEU A 78 11.96 -10.90 0.94
CA LEU A 78 13.06 -11.18 0.01
C LEU A 78 13.36 -9.98 -0.89
N ALA A 79 12.33 -9.23 -1.31
CA ALA A 79 12.50 -8.00 -2.08
C ALA A 79 13.06 -6.84 -1.23
N GLY A 80 13.17 -6.98 0.10
CA GLY A 80 13.77 -6.00 1.00
C GLY A 80 12.81 -4.92 1.51
N PHE A 81 11.50 -5.21 1.55
CA PHE A 81 10.51 -4.36 2.20
C PHE A 81 10.41 -4.62 3.69
N GLN A 82 9.94 -3.63 4.44
CA GLN A 82 9.86 -3.64 5.91
C GLN A 82 8.41 -3.76 6.41
N GLY A 83 7.43 -3.60 5.52
CA GLY A 83 6.04 -3.66 5.90
C GLY A 83 5.10 -3.93 4.73
N THR A 84 3.85 -4.18 5.09
CA THR A 84 2.76 -4.46 4.15
C THR A 84 1.43 -3.93 4.69
N GLU A 85 0.47 -3.78 3.82
CA GLU A 85 -0.94 -3.62 4.19
C GLU A 85 -1.59 -4.99 4.39
N VAL A 86 -2.75 -5.01 5.06
CA VAL A 86 -3.51 -6.24 5.25
C VAL A 86 -4.29 -6.56 3.98
N GLY A 87 -4.02 -7.70 3.36
CA GLY A 87 -4.79 -8.23 2.23
C GLY A 87 -5.83 -9.27 2.65
N SER A 88 -6.71 -9.64 1.72
CA SER A 88 -7.81 -10.59 1.97
C SER A 88 -7.34 -12.00 2.34
N HIS A 89 -6.18 -12.43 1.84
CA HIS A 89 -5.58 -13.74 2.14
C HIS A 89 -4.84 -13.79 3.48
N TYR A 90 -4.78 -12.68 4.22
CA TYR A 90 -4.05 -12.62 5.48
C TYR A 90 -4.86 -13.24 6.63
N PRO A 91 -4.20 -13.87 7.62
CA PRO A 91 -4.88 -14.39 8.80
C PRO A 91 -5.71 -13.32 9.51
N SER A 92 -6.96 -13.65 9.83
CA SER A 92 -7.86 -12.78 10.60
C SER A 92 -7.52 -12.75 12.10
N ASP A 93 -6.77 -13.73 12.60
CA ASP A 93 -6.24 -13.72 13.96
C ASP A 93 -4.98 -12.83 14.01
N PRO A 94 -5.01 -11.71 14.76
CA PRO A 94 -3.89 -10.78 14.82
C PRO A 94 -2.63 -11.38 15.43
N ILE A 95 -2.75 -12.37 16.32
CA ILE A 95 -1.60 -13.05 16.94
C ILE A 95 -0.90 -13.92 15.90
N VAL A 96 -1.66 -14.68 15.11
CA VAL A 96 -1.13 -15.50 14.03
C VAL A 96 -0.46 -14.65 12.97
N LEU A 97 -1.15 -13.57 12.55
CA LEU A 97 -0.63 -12.63 11.56
C LEU A 97 0.67 -11.98 12.03
N LYS A 98 0.67 -11.40 13.24
CA LYS A 98 1.85 -10.74 13.78
C LYS A 98 3.05 -11.68 13.86
N LYS A 99 2.85 -12.90 14.37
CA LYS A 99 3.92 -13.90 14.47
C LYS A 99 4.51 -14.24 13.10
N ALA A 100 3.68 -14.42 12.09
CA ALA A 100 4.14 -14.75 10.72
C ALA A 100 4.95 -13.60 10.09
N LEU A 101 4.56 -12.36 10.36
CA LEU A 101 5.27 -11.17 9.87
C LEU A 101 6.58 -10.93 10.63
N ASP A 102 6.58 -11.06 11.97
CA ASP A 102 7.77 -10.90 12.81
C ASP A 102 8.91 -11.85 12.38
N LEU A 103 8.57 -13.10 12.00
CA LEU A 103 9.55 -14.06 11.46
C LEU A 103 10.24 -13.58 10.18
N ARG A 104 9.67 -12.63 9.48
CA ARG A 104 10.15 -12.08 8.19
C ARG A 104 10.64 -10.64 8.31
N GLY A 105 10.64 -10.07 9.53
CA GLY A 105 10.98 -8.67 9.75
C GLY A 105 9.98 -7.67 9.16
N LEU A 106 8.75 -8.12 8.88
CA LEU A 106 7.68 -7.29 8.34
C LEU A 106 6.75 -6.77 9.43
N ARG A 107 6.12 -5.62 9.17
CA ARG A 107 5.10 -4.99 10.02
C ARG A 107 3.87 -4.63 9.20
N ILE A 108 2.70 -4.60 9.84
CA ILE A 108 1.51 -3.99 9.23
C ILE A 108 1.65 -2.47 9.32
N CYS A 109 1.51 -1.80 8.18
CA CYS A 109 1.57 -0.34 8.11
C CYS A 109 0.18 0.30 7.99
N ASN A 110 -0.78 -0.41 7.38
CA ASN A 110 -2.11 0.10 7.09
C ASN A 110 -3.06 -1.06 6.73
N ARG A 111 -4.35 -0.74 6.63
CA ARG A 111 -5.39 -1.57 6.03
C ARG A 111 -6.44 -0.67 5.38
N TRP A 112 -6.92 -1.08 4.21
CA TRP A 112 -8.06 -0.47 3.56
C TRP A 112 -9.34 -0.67 4.38
N PHE A 113 -10.11 0.42 4.56
CA PHE A 113 -11.43 0.42 5.15
C PHE A 113 -12.42 1.13 4.24
N SER A 114 -13.44 0.42 3.78
CA SER A 114 -14.55 0.97 3.02
C SER A 114 -15.56 1.64 3.95
N SER A 115 -15.70 2.96 3.88
CA SER A 115 -16.78 3.69 4.55
C SER A 115 -18.00 3.82 3.64
N PHE A 116 -19.19 3.97 4.25
CA PHE A 116 -20.45 4.17 3.58
C PHE A 116 -21.24 5.29 4.26
N LEU A 117 -20.56 6.38 4.60
CA LEU A 117 -21.10 7.47 5.42
C LEU A 117 -22.22 8.24 4.73
N ILE A 118 -22.20 8.30 3.39
CA ILE A 118 -23.21 9.04 2.65
C ILE A 118 -24.45 8.20 2.29
N SER A 119 -24.34 6.86 2.29
CA SER A 119 -25.44 5.97 1.87
C SER A 119 -26.04 5.13 3.00
N ARG A 120 -25.38 5.07 4.18
CA ARG A 120 -25.82 4.24 5.31
C ARG A 120 -25.84 5.06 6.61
N PRO A 121 -26.55 4.58 7.66
CA PRO A 121 -26.44 5.16 8.99
C PRO A 121 -25.00 5.16 9.49
N TYR A 122 -24.58 6.25 10.12
CA TYR A 122 -23.21 6.41 10.64
C TYR A 122 -22.80 5.27 11.58
N GLU A 123 -23.73 4.81 12.41
CA GLU A 123 -23.51 3.78 13.43
C GLU A 123 -23.08 2.43 12.85
N GLU A 124 -23.51 2.11 11.63
CA GLU A 124 -23.06 0.90 10.93
C GLU A 124 -21.59 1.00 10.55
N THR A 125 -21.19 2.13 9.99
CA THR A 125 -19.79 2.40 9.63
C THR A 125 -18.91 2.47 10.88
N GLU A 126 -19.38 3.16 11.94
CA GLU A 126 -18.66 3.24 13.21
C GLU A 126 -18.39 1.87 13.83
N ALA A 127 -19.42 1.02 13.90
CA ALA A 127 -19.28 -0.31 14.47
C ALA A 127 -18.27 -1.19 13.69
N ALA A 128 -18.24 -1.07 12.36
CA ALA A 128 -17.26 -1.74 11.52
C ALA A 128 -15.84 -1.15 11.74
N PHE A 129 -15.74 0.16 11.77
CA PHE A 129 -14.49 0.88 11.96
C PHE A 129 -13.82 0.54 13.31
N LEU A 130 -14.59 0.47 14.38
CA LEU A 130 -14.08 0.10 15.71
C LEU A 130 -13.52 -1.33 15.76
N ARG A 131 -14.09 -2.26 15.00
CA ARG A 131 -13.53 -3.62 14.86
C ARG A 131 -12.18 -3.58 14.15
N GLU A 132 -12.07 -2.82 13.07
CA GLU A 132 -10.82 -2.66 12.33
C GLU A 132 -9.74 -1.98 13.16
N LEU A 133 -10.06 -0.92 13.89
CA LEU A 133 -9.12 -0.27 14.82
C LEU A 133 -8.59 -1.25 15.87
N SER A 134 -9.46 -2.11 16.40
CA SER A 134 -9.07 -3.10 17.40
C SER A 134 -8.11 -4.15 16.82
N PHE A 135 -8.37 -4.61 15.61
CA PHE A 135 -7.49 -5.53 14.87
C PHE A 135 -6.14 -4.87 14.56
N LEU A 136 -6.15 -3.67 13.98
CA LEU A 136 -4.93 -2.93 13.62
C LEU A 136 -4.06 -2.64 14.84
N LYS A 137 -4.67 -2.26 15.96
CA LYS A 137 -3.94 -2.06 17.24
C LYS A 137 -3.27 -3.35 17.72
N ALA A 138 -3.95 -4.49 17.59
CA ALA A 138 -3.41 -5.79 18.01
C ALA A 138 -2.21 -6.23 17.16
N VAL A 139 -2.15 -5.85 15.88
CA VAL A 139 -1.00 -6.13 14.99
C VAL A 139 0.06 -5.03 15.03
N GLY A 140 -0.17 -3.95 15.79
CA GLY A 140 0.79 -2.86 15.98
C GLY A 140 0.81 -1.81 14.86
N ALA A 141 -0.24 -1.72 14.06
CA ALA A 141 -0.40 -0.65 13.08
C ALA A 141 -0.85 0.66 13.74
N GLU A 142 -0.42 1.78 13.17
CA GLU A 142 -0.72 3.13 13.66
C GLU A 142 -1.58 3.94 12.70
N ARG A 143 -2.01 3.35 11.58
CA ARG A 143 -2.78 4.00 10.52
C ARG A 143 -3.90 3.11 10.04
N ILE A 144 -4.98 3.76 9.58
CA ILE A 144 -6.08 3.12 8.87
C ILE A 144 -6.39 3.94 7.62
N GLY A 145 -6.33 3.30 6.46
CA GLY A 145 -6.68 3.89 5.16
C GLY A 145 -8.18 3.81 4.92
N VAL A 146 -8.84 4.94 4.80
CA VAL A 146 -10.30 5.01 4.62
C VAL A 146 -10.63 5.58 3.26
N SER A 147 -11.52 4.92 2.52
CA SER A 147 -12.12 5.48 1.31
C SER A 147 -13.64 5.38 1.37
N GLU A 148 -14.34 6.42 0.92
CA GLU A 148 -15.79 6.41 0.85
C GLU A 148 -16.27 5.63 -0.36
N GLN A 149 -16.95 4.52 -0.14
CA GLN A 149 -17.34 3.57 -1.17
C GLN A 149 -18.82 3.63 -1.56
N SER A 150 -19.59 4.54 -0.95
CA SER A 150 -20.94 4.81 -1.41
C SER A 150 -20.92 5.27 -2.87
N TYR A 151 -21.72 4.60 -3.69
CA TYR A 151 -21.82 4.89 -5.13
C TYR A 151 -20.50 4.76 -5.92
N SER A 152 -19.51 4.08 -5.37
CA SER A 152 -18.24 3.82 -6.07
C SER A 152 -18.48 3.02 -7.36
N THR A 153 -17.81 3.42 -8.43
CA THR A 153 -17.81 2.70 -9.72
C THR A 153 -16.61 1.78 -9.89
N GLN A 154 -15.70 1.74 -8.90
CA GLN A 154 -14.46 0.97 -8.92
C GLN A 154 -14.67 -0.51 -9.26
N GLY A 155 -15.63 -1.17 -8.61
CA GLY A 155 -15.93 -2.60 -8.81
C GLY A 155 -16.90 -2.91 -9.96
N ILE A 156 -17.35 -1.93 -10.75
CA ILE A 156 -18.36 -2.13 -11.79
C ILE A 156 -17.67 -2.46 -13.13
N LEU A 157 -17.94 -3.65 -13.66
CA LEU A 157 -17.22 -4.21 -14.81
C LEU A 157 -17.44 -3.47 -16.14
N ASP A 158 -18.61 -2.86 -16.33
CA ASP A 158 -19.05 -2.23 -17.58
C ASP A 158 -19.23 -0.71 -17.46
N GLN A 159 -18.91 -0.12 -16.31
CA GLN A 159 -18.94 1.33 -16.11
C GLN A 159 -17.60 1.96 -16.50
N PRO A 160 -17.56 2.88 -17.49
CA PRO A 160 -16.34 3.61 -17.81
C PRO A 160 -15.83 4.41 -16.63
N ILE A 161 -14.57 4.21 -16.24
CA ILE A 161 -14.00 4.75 -15.00
C ILE A 161 -13.89 6.29 -14.97
N LEU A 162 -13.75 6.92 -16.14
CA LEU A 162 -13.64 8.38 -16.24
C LEU A 162 -15.00 9.07 -16.44
N GLU A 163 -16.09 8.31 -16.42
CA GLU A 163 -17.43 8.84 -16.72
C GLU A 163 -18.45 8.39 -15.68
N GLY A 164 -19.43 9.24 -15.40
CA GLY A 164 -20.61 8.83 -14.63
C GLY A 164 -20.37 8.49 -13.17
N LYS A 165 -19.21 8.93 -12.59
CA LYS A 165 -19.02 8.82 -11.15
C LYS A 165 -20.05 9.69 -10.42
N HIS A 166 -20.40 9.30 -9.20
CA HIS A 166 -21.31 10.08 -8.37
C HIS A 166 -20.68 11.42 -7.98
N VAL A 167 -21.45 12.51 -8.13
CA VAL A 167 -21.09 13.85 -7.66
C VAL A 167 -21.93 14.16 -6.44
N MET A 168 -21.27 14.38 -5.31
CA MET A 168 -21.95 14.61 -4.02
C MET A 168 -22.74 15.91 -3.98
N SER A 169 -23.95 15.85 -3.42
CA SER A 169 -24.70 17.02 -2.98
C SER A 169 -24.05 17.65 -1.75
N GLU A 170 -24.48 18.87 -1.37
CA GLU A 170 -23.99 19.54 -0.16
C GLU A 170 -24.31 18.73 1.12
N GLU A 171 -25.45 18.06 1.18
CA GLU A 171 -25.83 17.20 2.30
C GLU A 171 -24.93 15.96 2.40
N GLU A 172 -24.54 15.37 1.26
CA GLU A 172 -23.62 14.24 1.22
C GLU A 172 -22.21 14.66 1.64
N TRP A 173 -21.75 15.84 1.23
CA TRP A 173 -20.51 16.42 1.70
C TRP A 173 -20.50 16.62 3.22
N GLU A 174 -21.57 17.17 3.78
CA GLU A 174 -21.71 17.34 5.22
C GLU A 174 -21.69 16.03 5.98
N ARG A 175 -22.38 15.00 5.46
CA ARG A 175 -22.35 13.64 6.04
C ARG A 175 -20.95 13.05 6.02
N LEU A 176 -20.26 13.14 4.88
CA LEU A 176 -18.91 12.63 4.72
C LEU A 176 -17.95 13.29 5.71
N VAL A 177 -17.89 14.61 5.72
CA VAL A 177 -16.99 15.40 6.57
C VAL A 177 -17.28 15.15 8.06
N THR A 178 -18.53 15.26 8.46
CA THR A 178 -18.94 15.03 9.85
C THR A 178 -18.63 13.59 10.29
N GLY A 179 -18.93 12.62 9.44
CA GLY A 179 -18.67 11.20 9.72
C GLY A 179 -17.19 10.91 9.84
N LEU A 180 -16.36 11.41 8.92
CA LEU A 180 -14.91 11.19 8.97
C LEU A 180 -14.25 11.89 10.16
N ASN A 181 -14.67 13.09 10.53
CA ASN A 181 -14.15 13.76 11.73
C ASN A 181 -14.47 12.95 13.00
N ARG A 182 -15.68 12.38 13.10
CA ARG A 182 -16.04 11.47 14.20
C ARG A 182 -15.19 10.19 14.19
N LEU A 183 -15.00 9.54 13.03
CA LEU A 183 -14.14 8.36 12.90
C LEU A 183 -12.67 8.69 13.19
N GLY A 184 -12.18 9.85 12.74
CA GLY A 184 -10.84 10.34 13.04
C GLY A 184 -10.60 10.52 14.53
N LYS A 185 -11.60 11.03 15.27
CA LYS A 185 -11.53 11.12 16.73
C LYS A 185 -11.42 9.76 17.40
N LEU A 186 -12.19 8.77 16.94
CA LEU A 186 -12.11 7.40 17.44
C LEU A 186 -10.75 6.73 17.16
N ALA A 187 -10.12 7.07 16.03
CA ALA A 187 -8.76 6.60 15.69
C ALA A 187 -7.72 7.26 16.62
N GLU A 188 -7.78 8.59 16.79
CA GLU A 188 -6.91 9.36 17.65
C GLU A 188 -6.92 8.84 19.10
N GLU A 189 -8.10 8.59 19.67
CA GLU A 189 -8.28 8.03 21.02
C GLU A 189 -7.61 6.66 21.22
N ARG A 190 -7.31 5.97 20.13
CA ARG A 190 -6.61 4.68 20.12
C ARG A 190 -5.15 4.78 19.69
N GLY A 191 -4.64 6.01 19.52
CA GLY A 191 -3.28 6.29 19.07
C GLY A 191 -3.04 5.98 17.60
N MET A 192 -4.09 5.99 16.79
CA MET A 192 -4.03 5.76 15.33
C MET A 192 -4.41 7.01 14.54
N LYS A 193 -3.99 7.06 13.28
CA LYS A 193 -4.31 8.14 12.34
C LYS A 193 -5.23 7.62 11.24
N LEU A 194 -6.34 8.31 11.02
CA LEU A 194 -7.20 8.09 9.88
C LEU A 194 -6.60 8.80 8.66
N CYS A 195 -6.25 8.01 7.62
CA CYS A 195 -5.70 8.51 6.38
C CYS A 195 -6.74 8.29 5.26
N TYR A 196 -7.30 9.38 4.73
CA TYR A 196 -8.29 9.26 3.66
C TYR A 196 -7.62 9.03 2.31
N HIS A 197 -8.07 7.99 1.63
CA HIS A 197 -7.57 7.59 0.32
C HIS A 197 -8.52 8.10 -0.78
N HIS A 198 -8.12 9.15 -1.49
CA HIS A 198 -8.76 9.52 -2.74
C HIS A 198 -8.52 8.41 -3.77
N HIS A 199 -9.54 8.04 -4.54
CA HIS A 199 -9.45 6.88 -5.41
C HIS A 199 -10.29 7.04 -6.68
N MET A 200 -9.81 6.47 -7.78
CA MET A 200 -10.57 6.40 -9.01
C MET A 200 -11.92 5.73 -8.81
N GLY A 201 -12.97 6.32 -9.37
CA GLY A 201 -14.35 5.80 -9.28
C GLY A 201 -15.07 6.08 -7.97
N THR A 202 -14.44 6.77 -7.01
CA THR A 202 -15.06 7.16 -5.75
C THR A 202 -15.55 8.62 -5.78
N VAL A 203 -16.19 9.06 -4.71
CA VAL A 203 -16.73 10.42 -4.58
C VAL A 203 -15.67 11.51 -4.43
N VAL A 204 -14.43 11.15 -4.05
CA VAL A 204 -13.28 12.05 -4.01
C VAL A 204 -12.22 11.53 -4.98
N GLN A 205 -12.25 12.03 -6.19
CA GLN A 205 -11.39 11.61 -7.30
C GLN A 205 -10.65 12.77 -7.97
N THR A 206 -11.30 13.91 -8.19
CA THR A 206 -10.72 15.05 -8.92
C THR A 206 -9.90 15.96 -7.99
N GLU A 207 -9.06 16.84 -8.57
CA GLU A 207 -8.26 17.79 -7.79
C GLU A 207 -9.16 18.70 -6.95
N GLU A 208 -10.24 19.20 -7.54
CA GLU A 208 -11.19 20.08 -6.86
C GLU A 208 -11.89 19.35 -5.70
N GLU A 209 -12.18 18.07 -5.86
CA GLU A 209 -12.77 17.25 -4.81
C GLU A 209 -11.78 16.97 -3.68
N ILE A 210 -10.52 16.69 -4.02
CA ILE A 210 -9.44 16.54 -3.03
C ILE A 210 -9.24 17.85 -2.26
N ASP A 211 -9.21 18.98 -2.96
CA ASP A 211 -9.07 20.29 -2.35
C ASP A 211 -10.23 20.59 -1.39
N ARG A 212 -11.46 20.46 -1.88
CA ARG A 212 -12.66 20.66 -1.06
C ARG A 212 -12.66 19.74 0.16
N PHE A 213 -12.32 18.48 -0.03
CA PHE A 213 -12.23 17.50 1.04
C PHE A 213 -11.24 17.95 2.13
N MET A 214 -10.00 18.24 1.73
CA MET A 214 -8.93 18.62 2.65
C MET A 214 -9.18 19.94 3.37
N ASP A 215 -9.91 20.86 2.74
CA ASP A 215 -10.32 22.13 3.34
C ASP A 215 -11.50 21.98 4.31
N SER A 216 -12.31 20.93 4.17
CA SER A 216 -13.53 20.72 4.96
C SER A 216 -13.33 19.84 6.19
N VAL A 217 -12.43 18.86 6.15
CA VAL A 217 -12.19 17.95 7.28
C VAL A 217 -11.26 18.56 8.32
N ASP A 218 -11.41 18.10 9.59
CA ASP A 218 -10.55 18.52 10.70
C ASP A 218 -9.09 18.12 10.42
N PRO A 219 -8.15 19.09 10.37
CA PRO A 219 -6.75 18.84 10.04
C PRO A 219 -5.99 18.00 11.06
N GLU A 220 -6.46 17.91 12.30
CA GLU A 220 -5.83 17.15 13.37
C GLU A 220 -6.35 15.71 13.43
N LEU A 221 -7.50 15.42 12.81
CA LEU A 221 -8.19 14.13 12.90
C LEU A 221 -8.14 13.32 11.60
N VAL A 222 -8.20 14.00 10.44
CA VAL A 222 -8.26 13.36 9.13
C VAL A 222 -7.09 13.81 8.27
N PHE A 223 -6.28 12.86 7.87
CA PHE A 223 -5.07 13.06 7.07
C PHE A 223 -5.25 12.51 5.66
N LEU A 224 -4.38 12.91 4.75
CA LEU A 224 -4.35 12.36 3.40
C LEU A 224 -3.53 11.07 3.36
N LEU A 225 -4.07 10.03 2.73
CA LEU A 225 -3.33 8.98 2.08
C LEU A 225 -3.14 9.42 0.63
N PHE A 226 -1.93 9.80 0.29
CA PHE A 226 -1.58 10.23 -1.07
C PHE A 226 -1.29 9.02 -1.96
N ASP A 227 -1.83 8.99 -3.16
CA ASP A 227 -1.56 7.96 -4.17
C ASP A 227 -1.23 8.60 -5.53
N SER A 228 0.00 8.38 -6.01
CA SER A 228 0.49 8.95 -7.27
C SER A 228 -0.19 8.39 -8.51
N GLY A 229 -0.56 7.11 -8.50
CA GLY A 229 -1.20 6.45 -9.63
C GLY A 229 -2.65 6.87 -9.83
N HIS A 230 -3.42 6.97 -8.74
CA HIS A 230 -4.79 7.47 -8.81
C HIS A 230 -4.85 8.93 -9.22
N CYS A 231 -3.93 9.78 -8.74
CA CYS A 231 -3.77 11.15 -9.26
C CYS A 231 -3.55 11.13 -10.78
N SER A 232 -2.53 10.41 -11.22
CA SER A 232 -2.13 10.37 -12.63
C SER A 232 -3.24 9.83 -13.55
N PHE A 233 -3.98 8.80 -13.11
CA PHE A 233 -5.08 8.25 -13.91
C PHE A 233 -6.30 9.20 -13.96
N ALA A 234 -6.53 9.98 -12.90
CA ALA A 234 -7.54 11.04 -12.89
C ALA A 234 -7.14 12.27 -13.72
N GLY A 235 -5.92 12.30 -14.27
CA GLY A 235 -5.39 13.44 -15.02
C GLY A 235 -4.87 14.57 -14.12
N ILE A 236 -4.63 14.26 -12.84
CA ILE A 236 -4.09 15.20 -11.85
C ILE A 236 -2.58 15.06 -11.80
N ASP A 237 -1.88 16.18 -11.68
CA ASP A 237 -0.44 16.20 -11.41
C ASP A 237 -0.17 15.76 -9.95
N PRO A 238 0.47 14.59 -9.73
CA PRO A 238 0.74 14.09 -8.40
C PRO A 238 1.72 15.00 -7.62
N GLU A 239 2.66 15.67 -8.31
CA GLU A 239 3.56 16.64 -7.68
C GLU A 239 2.78 17.78 -7.02
N LYS A 240 1.81 18.33 -7.74
CA LYS A 240 0.99 19.45 -7.26
C LYS A 240 0.21 19.07 -6.00
N VAL A 241 -0.43 17.89 -5.99
CA VAL A 241 -1.21 17.42 -4.83
C VAL A 241 -0.30 17.14 -3.64
N LEU A 242 0.81 16.40 -3.85
CA LEU A 242 1.72 16.08 -2.76
C LEU A 242 2.35 17.35 -2.16
N LYS A 243 2.82 18.28 -2.98
CA LYS A 243 3.39 19.55 -2.54
C LYS A 243 2.41 20.37 -1.70
N LYS A 244 1.14 20.40 -2.10
CA LYS A 244 0.08 21.13 -1.38
C LYS A 244 -0.23 20.49 -0.03
N TYR A 245 -0.28 19.15 0.04
CA TYR A 245 -0.81 18.43 1.20
C TYR A 245 0.20 17.59 1.97
N ILE A 246 1.49 17.64 1.66
CA ILE A 246 2.52 16.80 2.33
C ILE A 246 2.49 16.98 3.86
N ARG A 247 2.22 18.20 4.38
CA ARG A 247 2.11 18.45 5.81
C ARG A 247 0.90 17.76 6.47
N ARG A 248 -0.11 17.43 5.67
CA ARG A 248 -1.33 16.70 6.06
C ARG A 248 -1.33 15.24 5.61
N THR A 249 -0.28 14.78 4.92
CA THR A 249 -0.13 13.40 4.47
C THR A 249 0.50 12.56 5.57
N ARG A 250 -0.05 11.36 5.83
CA ARG A 250 0.46 10.42 6.84
C ARG A 250 0.68 9.01 6.30
N HIS A 251 0.32 8.79 5.05
CA HIS A 251 0.60 7.55 4.31
C HIS A 251 0.77 7.88 2.84
N ILE A 252 1.73 7.25 2.18
CA ILE A 252 2.06 7.51 0.77
C ILE A 252 2.05 6.20 0.02
N HIS A 253 1.26 6.14 -1.06
CA HIS A 253 1.34 5.10 -2.07
C HIS A 253 2.12 5.60 -3.28
N LEU A 254 3.20 4.89 -3.58
CA LEU A 254 3.94 5.03 -4.83
C LEU A 254 3.36 4.02 -5.83
N LYS A 255 2.44 4.48 -6.63
CA LYS A 255 1.80 3.72 -7.71
C LYS A 255 2.20 4.35 -9.04
N ASP A 256 2.78 3.57 -9.93
CA ASP A 256 3.15 4.05 -11.26
C ASP A 256 2.03 3.75 -12.27
N LEU A 257 2.01 4.50 -13.36
CA LEU A 257 0.99 4.44 -14.38
C LEU A 257 1.62 4.35 -15.76
N ARG A 258 1.19 3.39 -16.59
CA ARG A 258 1.54 3.36 -18.00
C ARG A 258 0.61 4.27 -18.79
N LYS A 259 1.07 5.46 -19.11
CA LYS A 259 0.29 6.55 -19.73
C LYS A 259 -0.41 6.11 -21.00
N LYS A 260 0.27 5.39 -21.88
CA LYS A 260 -0.31 4.88 -23.15
C LYS A 260 -1.49 3.93 -22.92
N VAL A 261 -1.43 3.12 -21.85
CA VAL A 261 -2.52 2.20 -21.48
C VAL A 261 -3.69 2.98 -20.87
N ALA A 262 -3.41 3.96 -20.01
CA ALA A 262 -4.43 4.86 -19.45
C ALA A 262 -5.13 5.69 -20.52
N GLU A 263 -4.41 6.24 -21.50
CA GLU A 263 -4.96 6.95 -22.65
C GLU A 263 -5.86 6.04 -23.52
N ARG A 264 -5.46 4.77 -23.65
CA ARG A 264 -6.28 3.75 -24.32
C ARG A 264 -7.54 3.45 -23.51
N ALA A 265 -7.43 3.30 -22.19
CA ALA A 265 -8.56 3.07 -21.29
C ALA A 265 -9.61 4.19 -21.41
N ALA A 266 -9.14 5.45 -21.42
CA ALA A 266 -10.00 6.62 -21.62
C ALA A 266 -10.70 6.60 -22.99
N ARG A 267 -9.94 6.42 -24.08
CA ARG A 267 -10.47 6.41 -25.46
C ARG A 267 -11.47 5.27 -25.71
N GLU A 268 -11.19 4.08 -25.18
CA GLU A 268 -12.03 2.88 -25.35
C GLU A 268 -13.07 2.72 -24.24
N ARG A 269 -13.15 3.70 -23.32
CA ARG A 269 -14.14 3.75 -22.23
C ARG A 269 -14.12 2.50 -21.35
N TRP A 270 -12.93 2.13 -20.88
CA TRP A 270 -12.77 0.95 -20.03
C TRP A 270 -13.27 1.20 -18.61
N SER A 271 -13.74 0.12 -17.98
CA SER A 271 -13.94 0.11 -16.52
C SER A 271 -12.59 0.13 -15.80
N PHE A 272 -12.60 0.47 -14.51
CA PHE A 272 -11.41 0.45 -13.66
C PHE A 272 -10.74 -0.94 -13.69
N LEU A 273 -11.52 -1.99 -13.42
CA LEU A 273 -11.02 -3.37 -13.40
C LEU A 273 -10.45 -3.82 -14.75
N LYS A 274 -11.02 -3.38 -15.86
CA LYS A 274 -10.44 -3.63 -17.18
C LYS A 274 -9.11 -2.90 -17.33
N GLY A 275 -9.01 -1.67 -16.87
CA GLY A 275 -7.75 -0.91 -16.85
C GLY A 275 -6.66 -1.65 -16.07
N VAL A 276 -6.97 -2.18 -14.90
CA VAL A 276 -6.06 -3.00 -14.09
C VAL A 276 -5.60 -4.25 -14.86
N ARG A 277 -6.53 -5.04 -15.43
CA ARG A 277 -6.21 -6.25 -16.20
C ARG A 277 -5.34 -5.98 -17.42
N GLU A 278 -5.53 -4.84 -18.07
CA GLU A 278 -4.74 -4.43 -19.24
C GLU A 278 -3.40 -3.77 -18.84
N GLY A 279 -3.16 -3.60 -17.54
CA GLY A 279 -1.88 -3.14 -17.00
C GLY A 279 -1.72 -1.63 -17.01
N CYS A 280 -2.78 -0.86 -16.72
CA CYS A 280 -2.66 0.58 -16.51
C CYS A 280 -1.69 0.91 -15.39
N PHE A 281 -1.81 0.24 -14.25
CA PHE A 281 -0.92 0.44 -13.11
C PHE A 281 0.28 -0.48 -13.14
N THR A 282 1.35 -0.02 -12.52
CA THR A 282 2.59 -0.77 -12.35
C THR A 282 3.37 -0.26 -11.14
N VAL A 283 4.53 -0.85 -10.88
CA VAL A 283 5.42 -0.43 -9.80
C VAL A 283 6.29 0.76 -10.19
N PRO A 284 6.80 1.58 -9.25
CA PRO A 284 7.70 2.68 -9.52
C PRO A 284 8.89 2.28 -10.40
N GLY A 285 9.11 3.07 -11.46
CA GLY A 285 10.19 2.85 -12.44
C GLY A 285 9.84 1.91 -13.58
N ASP A 286 8.59 1.48 -13.70
CA ASP A 286 8.10 0.66 -14.81
C ASP A 286 6.96 1.33 -15.62
N GLY A 287 6.57 2.53 -15.24
CA GLY A 287 5.57 3.37 -15.92
C GLY A 287 6.12 4.73 -16.32
N ASP A 288 5.23 5.70 -16.33
CA ASP A 288 5.50 7.05 -16.85
C ASP A 288 5.36 8.15 -15.79
N VAL A 289 5.13 7.82 -14.51
CA VAL A 289 5.10 8.79 -13.42
C VAL A 289 6.52 9.25 -13.08
N ASP A 290 6.75 10.56 -13.08
CA ASP A 290 8.02 11.11 -12.59
C ASP A 290 8.03 11.15 -11.06
N PHE A 291 8.78 10.26 -10.44
CA PHE A 291 8.92 10.18 -8.99
C PHE A 291 9.99 11.11 -8.41
N ALA A 292 10.88 11.67 -9.23
CA ALA A 292 11.98 12.50 -8.74
C ALA A 292 11.48 13.74 -7.95
N PRO A 293 10.51 14.55 -8.45
CA PRO A 293 9.96 15.66 -7.68
C PRO A 293 9.17 15.19 -6.45
N LEU A 294 8.54 14.02 -6.48
CA LEU A 294 7.83 13.47 -5.31
C LEU A 294 8.81 13.11 -4.19
N PHE A 295 9.92 12.46 -4.51
CA PHE A 295 10.97 12.16 -3.54
C PHE A 295 11.59 13.42 -2.94
N GLN A 296 11.82 14.46 -3.75
CA GLN A 296 12.30 15.74 -3.27
C GLN A 296 11.32 16.40 -2.28
N ILE A 297 10.02 16.40 -2.58
CA ILE A 297 9.00 16.95 -1.67
C ILE A 297 8.97 16.17 -0.35
N ILE A 298 9.06 14.83 -0.40
CA ILE A 298 9.09 13.99 0.80
C ILE A 298 10.31 14.33 1.66
N GLU A 299 11.48 14.48 1.06
CA GLU A 299 12.72 14.87 1.75
C GLU A 299 12.61 16.26 2.39
N GLU A 300 12.33 17.28 1.59
CA GLU A 300 12.27 18.68 2.02
C GLU A 300 11.21 18.92 3.10
N SER A 301 10.14 18.13 3.11
CA SER A 301 9.09 18.24 4.12
C SER A 301 9.49 17.66 5.48
N GLY A 302 10.52 16.81 5.54
CA GLY A 302 10.85 16.01 6.70
C GLY A 302 9.78 14.99 7.05
N TYR A 303 9.09 14.43 6.05
CA TYR A 303 8.05 13.42 6.22
C TYR A 303 8.55 12.23 7.04
N GLU A 304 7.73 11.77 7.97
CA GLU A 304 8.00 10.59 8.79
C GLU A 304 6.84 9.60 8.65
N GLY A 305 7.16 8.36 8.29
CA GLY A 305 6.14 7.31 8.17
C GLY A 305 6.39 6.29 7.07
N TRP A 306 5.30 5.74 6.58
CA TRP A 306 5.35 4.72 5.55
C TRP A 306 5.27 5.33 4.15
N VAL A 307 6.16 4.86 3.29
CA VAL A 307 6.10 4.99 1.84
C VAL A 307 5.90 3.58 1.29
N LEU A 308 4.78 3.35 0.63
CA LEU A 308 4.33 2.03 0.23
C LEU A 308 4.28 1.93 -1.29
N VAL A 309 4.87 0.88 -1.83
CA VAL A 309 4.68 0.51 -3.23
C VAL A 309 3.31 -0.17 -3.37
N GLU A 310 2.50 0.33 -4.27
CA GLU A 310 1.24 -0.30 -4.62
C GLU A 310 1.11 -0.42 -6.13
N ALA A 311 0.78 -1.61 -6.60
CA ALA A 311 0.55 -1.85 -8.01
C ALA A 311 -0.56 -2.90 -8.19
N GLU A 312 -1.70 -2.45 -8.66
CA GLU A 312 -2.80 -3.32 -9.05
C GLU A 312 -2.47 -3.96 -10.39
N GLN A 313 -1.95 -5.18 -10.34
CA GLN A 313 -1.47 -5.90 -11.51
C GLN A 313 -2.03 -7.32 -11.57
N ASP A 314 -2.04 -7.89 -12.77
CA ASP A 314 -2.25 -9.32 -12.96
C ASP A 314 -0.94 -10.08 -12.69
N PRO A 315 -0.84 -10.86 -11.61
CA PRO A 315 0.41 -11.56 -11.26
C PRO A 315 0.83 -12.61 -12.29
N ALA A 316 -0.07 -13.06 -13.15
CA ALA A 316 0.28 -13.95 -14.26
C ALA A 316 1.04 -13.23 -15.39
N ARG A 317 0.91 -11.90 -15.47
CA ARG A 317 1.59 -11.04 -16.48
C ARG A 317 2.76 -10.25 -15.89
N ALA A 318 2.67 -9.92 -14.61
CA ALA A 318 3.67 -9.18 -13.87
C ALA A 318 4.06 -9.99 -12.62
N ASN A 319 5.11 -10.83 -12.73
CA ASN A 319 5.54 -11.66 -11.60
C ASN A 319 5.76 -10.79 -10.36
N PRO A 320 5.04 -11.04 -9.25
CA PRO A 320 5.04 -10.14 -8.10
C PRO A 320 6.43 -9.92 -7.48
N LEU A 321 7.22 -10.97 -7.32
CA LEU A 321 8.57 -10.87 -6.75
C LEU A 321 9.51 -10.07 -7.66
N GLU A 322 9.49 -10.32 -8.97
CA GLU A 322 10.32 -9.58 -9.94
C GLU A 322 9.98 -8.09 -9.94
N TYR A 323 8.67 -7.77 -9.91
CA TYR A 323 8.19 -6.38 -9.87
C TYR A 323 8.47 -5.71 -8.52
N ALA A 324 8.36 -6.44 -7.41
CA ALA A 324 8.74 -5.95 -6.10
C ALA A 324 10.25 -5.60 -6.03
N ILE A 325 11.11 -6.47 -6.57
CA ILE A 325 12.57 -6.22 -6.67
C ILE A 325 12.84 -5.01 -7.57
N LYS A 326 12.15 -4.88 -8.72
CA LYS A 326 12.28 -3.74 -9.63
C LYS A 326 11.95 -2.43 -8.92
N ALA A 327 10.81 -2.36 -8.22
CA ALA A 327 10.42 -1.19 -7.44
C ALA A 327 11.44 -0.86 -6.35
N ARG A 328 11.86 -1.87 -5.60
CA ARG A 328 12.82 -1.71 -4.51
C ARG A 328 14.15 -1.14 -5.00
N LYS A 329 14.64 -1.65 -6.14
CA LYS A 329 15.87 -1.18 -6.78
C LYS A 329 15.72 0.28 -7.24
N TYR A 330 14.64 0.60 -7.95
CA TYR A 330 14.35 1.96 -8.41
C TYR A 330 14.34 2.96 -7.24
N ILE A 331 13.64 2.64 -6.16
CA ILE A 331 13.57 3.50 -4.98
C ILE A 331 14.96 3.67 -4.35
N ALA A 332 15.73 2.59 -4.20
CA ALA A 332 17.07 2.66 -3.64
C ALA A 332 18.03 3.54 -4.48
N GLU A 333 17.97 3.43 -5.80
CA GLU A 333 18.80 4.22 -6.72
C GLU A 333 18.48 5.72 -6.68
N HIS A 334 17.22 6.08 -6.38
CA HIS A 334 16.77 7.48 -6.41
C HIS A 334 16.72 8.15 -5.03
N THR A 335 16.68 7.37 -3.94
CA THR A 335 16.45 7.90 -2.59
C THR A 335 17.49 7.46 -1.56
N GLY A 336 18.27 6.43 -1.87
CA GLY A 336 19.19 5.83 -0.90
C GLY A 336 18.53 4.90 0.14
N LEU A 337 17.18 4.79 0.15
CA LEU A 337 16.45 3.93 1.10
C LEU A 337 16.77 2.44 0.92
#